data_e8f1c2185cd4d23c4b1653e1bf148ad8
#
_entry.id   e8f1c2185cd4d23c4b1653e1bf148ad8
#
_cell.length_a   1.000
_cell.length_b   1.000
_cell.length_c   1.000
_cell.angle_alpha   90.00
_cell.angle_beta   90.00
_cell.angle_gamma   90.00
#
_symmetry.space_group_name_H-M   'P 1'
#
loop_
_entity.id
_entity.type
_entity.pdbx_description
1 polymer ?
#
loop_
_entity_poly.entity_id
_entity_poly.type
_entity_poly.pdbx_seq_one_letter_code
_entity_poly.pdbx_strand_id
1 'polypeptide(L)'
;MPRRPAFVFLDLGNVVVMFDRERAHRQMAAVAGVPVEAVQATLAATQLEQRLERGLIDWPGFHAEFSQHVGAAADPTLLAAAASDMFTLNIEMLPVIAGLARAGVPIGILSNTCGIHWEHLLSKRYAILPGNARVTVLSHEVSAVKPEPAIYAAAAAQVGVAPEQIFFCDDIPAHVEAARACGWDAEVFESASGLIGALHRRGLNLGV
;
A
#
# COMPACT_ATOMS: atom_id res chain seq x y z
N MET A 1 20.16 -21.68 -0.04
CA MET A 1 19.02 -21.70 0.91
C MET A 1 18.64 -20.28 1.21
N PRO A 2 17.36 -19.92 1.28
CA PRO A 2 16.96 -18.58 1.67
C PRO A 2 17.50 -18.26 3.07
N ARG A 3 17.96 -17.03 3.27
CA ARG A 3 18.57 -16.58 4.53
C ARG A 3 17.49 -15.95 5.42
N ARG A 4 17.69 -15.98 6.73
CA ARG A 4 16.83 -15.24 7.66
C ARG A 4 16.90 -13.73 7.32
N PRO A 5 15.78 -13.08 7.02
CA PRO A 5 15.78 -11.66 6.72
C PRO A 5 16.10 -10.83 7.96
N ALA A 6 16.83 -9.75 7.76
CA ALA A 6 17.08 -8.73 8.77
C ALA A 6 15.97 -7.68 8.82
N PHE A 7 15.22 -7.54 7.73
CA PHE A 7 14.10 -6.62 7.60
C PHE A 7 13.00 -7.22 6.71
N VAL A 8 11.73 -6.96 7.04
CA VAL A 8 10.58 -7.41 6.26
C VAL A 8 9.77 -6.20 5.80
N PHE A 9 9.67 -5.98 4.51
CA PHE A 9 8.68 -5.07 3.94
C PHE A 9 7.41 -5.83 3.55
N LEU A 10 6.26 -5.26 3.88
CA LEU A 10 4.95 -5.73 3.45
C LEU A 10 4.32 -4.68 2.55
N ASP A 11 3.67 -5.10 1.47
CA ASP A 11 2.72 -4.23 0.80
C ASP A 11 1.54 -3.91 1.73
N LEU A 12 0.81 -2.86 1.40
CA LEU A 12 -0.35 -2.40 2.14
C LEU A 12 -1.64 -3.00 1.59
N GLY A 13 -1.96 -2.71 0.32
CA GLY A 13 -3.18 -3.14 -0.33
C GLY A 13 -3.21 -4.65 -0.57
N ASN A 14 -4.34 -5.30 -0.30
CA ASN A 14 -4.53 -6.75 -0.41
C ASN A 14 -3.55 -7.63 0.40
N VAL A 15 -2.64 -7.03 1.17
CA VAL A 15 -1.74 -7.71 2.11
C VAL A 15 -2.12 -7.34 3.54
N VAL A 16 -1.86 -6.12 3.95
CA VAL A 16 -2.15 -5.61 5.31
C VAL A 16 -3.58 -5.12 5.44
N VAL A 17 -4.12 -4.50 4.41
CA VAL A 17 -5.51 -4.08 4.30
C VAL A 17 -6.10 -4.55 2.98
N MET A 18 -7.38 -4.93 3.00
CA MET A 18 -8.17 -5.16 1.80
C MET A 18 -8.77 -3.84 1.35
N PHE A 19 -9.04 -3.67 0.05
CA PHE A 19 -9.75 -2.50 -0.46
C PHE A 19 -10.78 -2.85 -1.52
N ASP A 20 -11.88 -2.09 -1.52
CA ASP A 20 -12.96 -2.17 -2.51
C ASP A 20 -13.02 -0.86 -3.31
N ARG A 21 -12.36 -0.84 -4.48
CA ARG A 21 -12.32 0.34 -5.36
C ARG A 21 -13.72 0.72 -5.88
N GLU A 22 -14.58 -0.24 -6.13
CA GLU A 22 -15.94 0.05 -6.57
C GLU A 22 -16.76 0.75 -5.48
N ARG A 23 -16.54 0.39 -4.23
CA ARG A 23 -17.13 1.09 -3.09
C ARG A 23 -16.70 2.56 -3.07
N ALA A 24 -15.40 2.85 -3.25
CA ALA A 24 -14.91 4.23 -3.34
C ALA A 24 -15.59 4.99 -4.48
N HIS A 25 -15.64 4.41 -5.69
CA HIS A 25 -16.28 5.06 -6.83
C HIS A 25 -17.77 5.35 -6.59
N ARG A 26 -18.53 4.43 -6.00
CA ARG A 26 -19.95 4.64 -5.65
C ARG A 26 -20.11 5.76 -4.62
N GLN A 27 -19.25 5.82 -3.62
CA GLN A 27 -19.27 6.87 -2.59
C GLN A 27 -18.90 8.23 -3.17
N MET A 28 -17.86 8.30 -4.02
CA MET A 28 -17.48 9.53 -4.73
C MET A 28 -18.60 10.04 -5.62
N ALA A 29 -19.28 9.14 -6.33
CA ALA A 29 -20.43 9.46 -7.17
C ALA A 29 -21.58 10.05 -6.36
N ALA A 30 -21.88 9.48 -5.19
CA ALA A 30 -22.91 9.98 -4.28
C ALA A 30 -22.57 11.38 -3.74
N VAL A 31 -21.30 11.63 -3.38
CA VAL A 31 -20.85 12.96 -2.91
C VAL A 31 -20.90 13.99 -4.02
N ALA A 32 -20.51 13.62 -5.25
CA ALA A 32 -20.53 14.53 -6.40
C ALA A 32 -21.93 14.69 -7.02
N GLY A 33 -22.89 13.85 -6.67
CA GLY A 33 -24.24 13.87 -7.24
C GLY A 33 -24.29 13.46 -8.72
N VAL A 34 -23.38 12.55 -9.14
CA VAL A 34 -23.25 12.08 -10.53
C VAL A 34 -23.38 10.53 -10.60
N PRO A 35 -23.67 9.96 -11.77
CA PRO A 35 -23.60 8.49 -11.94
C PRO A 35 -22.20 7.93 -11.69
N VAL A 36 -22.11 6.71 -11.17
CA VAL A 36 -20.81 6.05 -10.88
C VAL A 36 -19.98 5.86 -12.15
N GLU A 37 -20.62 5.65 -13.29
CA GLU A 37 -19.97 5.52 -14.60
C GLU A 37 -19.25 6.81 -15.00
N ALA A 38 -19.76 7.99 -14.62
CA ALA A 38 -19.08 9.26 -14.86
C ALA A 38 -17.79 9.39 -14.04
N VAL A 39 -17.80 8.93 -12.76
CA VAL A 39 -16.61 8.84 -11.93
C VAL A 39 -15.58 7.91 -12.55
N GLN A 40 -15.98 6.69 -12.89
CA GLN A 40 -15.11 5.67 -13.49
C GLN A 40 -14.49 6.15 -14.81
N ALA A 41 -15.31 6.74 -15.70
CA ALA A 41 -14.85 7.29 -16.97
C ALA A 41 -13.84 8.44 -16.77
N THR A 42 -14.11 9.34 -15.81
CA THR A 42 -13.20 10.44 -15.47
C THR A 42 -11.86 9.92 -14.97
N LEU A 43 -11.85 9.02 -13.99
CA LEU A 43 -10.62 8.45 -13.42
C LEU A 43 -9.79 7.70 -14.47
N ALA A 44 -10.47 6.93 -15.35
CA ALA A 44 -9.81 6.22 -16.44
C ALA A 44 -9.20 7.17 -17.48
N ALA A 45 -9.92 8.22 -17.88
CA ALA A 45 -9.48 9.16 -18.91
C ALA A 45 -8.34 10.08 -18.44
N THR A 46 -8.35 10.48 -17.15
CA THR A 46 -7.41 11.45 -16.61
C THR A 46 -6.22 10.81 -15.87
N GLN A 47 -6.33 9.53 -15.54
CA GLN A 47 -5.36 8.82 -14.70
C GLN A 47 -5.09 9.54 -13.36
N LEU A 48 -6.09 10.21 -12.80
CA LEU A 48 -5.95 11.01 -11.59
C LEU A 48 -5.45 10.20 -10.40
N GLU A 49 -5.93 8.96 -10.22
CA GLU A 49 -5.48 8.08 -9.13
C GLU A 49 -3.98 7.78 -9.26
N GLN A 50 -3.53 7.38 -10.44
CA GLN A 50 -2.13 7.05 -10.70
C GLN A 50 -1.22 8.27 -10.53
N ARG A 51 -1.68 9.45 -10.95
CA ARG A 51 -0.95 10.72 -10.80
C ARG A 51 -0.84 11.12 -9.33
N LEU A 52 -1.91 10.91 -8.55
CA LEU A 52 -1.93 11.16 -7.11
C LEU A 52 -1.00 10.20 -6.34
N GLU A 53 -1.03 8.90 -6.68
CA GLU A 53 -0.13 7.88 -6.10
C GLU A 53 1.34 8.11 -6.43
N ARG A 54 1.62 8.78 -7.56
CA ARG A 54 2.99 9.18 -7.95
C ARG A 54 3.43 10.50 -7.32
N GLY A 55 2.55 11.21 -6.62
CA GLY A 55 2.83 12.55 -6.12
C GLY A 55 2.99 13.60 -7.22
N LEU A 56 2.47 13.34 -8.43
CA LEU A 56 2.49 14.31 -9.56
C LEU A 56 1.43 15.39 -9.39
N ILE A 57 0.40 15.11 -8.62
CA ILE A 57 -0.63 16.04 -8.18
C ILE A 57 -0.88 15.82 -6.69
N ASP A 58 -1.31 16.85 -5.99
CA ASP A 58 -1.82 16.77 -4.63
C ASP A 58 -3.34 16.58 -4.61
N TRP A 59 -3.93 16.44 -3.42
CA TRP A 59 -5.38 16.30 -3.30
C TRP A 59 -6.17 17.50 -3.80
N PRO A 60 -5.81 18.77 -3.54
CA PRO A 60 -6.44 19.92 -4.16
C PRO A 60 -6.44 19.89 -5.69
N GLY A 61 -5.32 19.52 -6.30
CA GLY A 61 -5.20 19.34 -7.75
C GLY A 61 -6.09 18.24 -8.29
N PHE A 62 -6.11 17.08 -7.62
CA PHE A 62 -7.02 15.96 -7.95
C PHE A 62 -8.49 16.45 -7.88
N HIS A 63 -8.89 17.08 -6.79
CA HIS A 63 -10.25 17.54 -6.58
C HIS A 63 -10.70 18.54 -7.65
N ALA A 64 -9.85 19.51 -7.98
CA ALA A 64 -10.16 20.53 -8.99
C ALA A 64 -10.39 19.90 -10.37
N GLU A 65 -9.47 19.02 -10.81
CA GLU A 65 -9.53 18.36 -12.10
C GLU A 65 -10.69 17.34 -12.16
N PHE A 66 -10.91 16.57 -11.08
CA PHE A 66 -12.06 15.66 -10.97
C PHE A 66 -13.38 16.42 -11.11
N SER A 67 -13.58 17.49 -10.33
CA SER A 67 -14.82 18.28 -10.34
C SER A 67 -15.09 18.91 -11.72
N GLN A 68 -14.04 19.36 -12.40
CA GLN A 68 -14.15 19.89 -13.76
C GLN A 68 -14.63 18.81 -14.74
N HIS A 69 -14.07 17.60 -14.68
CA HIS A 69 -14.40 16.53 -15.65
C HIS A 69 -15.76 15.90 -15.38
N VAL A 70 -16.15 15.74 -14.11
CA VAL A 70 -17.50 15.21 -13.80
C VAL A 70 -18.60 16.28 -13.96
N GLY A 71 -18.23 17.57 -14.09
CA GLY A 71 -19.17 18.68 -14.25
C GLY A 71 -19.98 18.98 -12.98
N ALA A 72 -19.45 18.63 -11.80
CA ALA A 72 -20.11 18.83 -10.51
C ALA A 72 -19.12 19.31 -9.44
N ALA A 73 -19.57 20.25 -8.61
CA ALA A 73 -18.81 20.72 -7.45
C ALA A 73 -19.06 19.78 -6.26
N ALA A 74 -18.07 18.95 -5.91
CA ALA A 74 -18.09 18.12 -4.71
C ALA A 74 -17.38 18.83 -3.55
N ASP A 75 -17.83 18.62 -2.32
CA ASP A 75 -17.06 19.06 -1.15
C ASP A 75 -15.73 18.26 -1.08
N PRO A 76 -14.56 18.92 -1.00
CA PRO A 76 -13.27 18.25 -1.06
C PRO A 76 -13.01 17.31 0.13
N THR A 77 -13.55 17.64 1.31
CA THR A 77 -13.38 16.82 2.53
C THR A 77 -14.25 15.56 2.46
N LEU A 78 -15.51 15.73 2.03
CA LEU A 78 -16.41 14.60 1.84
C LEU A 78 -15.94 13.70 0.70
N LEU A 79 -15.42 14.27 -0.38
CA LEU A 79 -14.88 13.50 -1.50
C LEU A 79 -13.62 12.70 -1.09
N ALA A 80 -12.72 13.30 -0.31
CA ALA A 80 -11.56 12.61 0.24
C ALA A 80 -11.94 11.43 1.15
N ALA A 81 -12.94 11.67 2.02
CA ALA A 81 -13.47 10.60 2.88
C ALA A 81 -14.10 9.47 2.05
N ALA A 82 -14.89 9.81 1.03
CA ALA A 82 -15.53 8.86 0.12
C ALA A 82 -14.52 8.04 -0.69
N ALA A 83 -13.47 8.67 -1.20
CA ALA A 83 -12.39 8.01 -1.92
C ALA A 83 -11.57 7.07 -1.03
N SER A 84 -11.48 7.38 0.27
CA SER A 84 -10.62 6.64 1.21
C SER A 84 -11.36 5.59 2.05
N ASP A 85 -12.69 5.67 2.22
CA ASP A 85 -13.46 4.71 3.03
C ASP A 85 -13.74 3.40 2.27
N MET A 86 -12.72 2.84 1.68
CA MET A 86 -12.74 1.58 0.95
C MET A 86 -11.91 0.47 1.61
N PHE A 87 -11.17 0.81 2.64
CA PHE A 87 -10.23 -0.11 3.27
C PHE A 87 -10.85 -0.88 4.44
N THR A 88 -10.48 -2.15 4.55
CA THR A 88 -10.76 -3.00 5.71
C THR A 88 -9.48 -3.70 6.16
N LEU A 89 -9.30 -3.89 7.47
CA LEU A 89 -8.13 -4.58 7.99
C LEU A 89 -8.14 -6.05 7.56
N ASN A 90 -7.01 -6.54 7.03
CA ASN A 90 -6.80 -7.98 6.87
C ASN A 90 -6.43 -8.59 8.23
N ILE A 91 -7.43 -9.10 8.94
CA ILE A 91 -7.26 -9.63 10.30
C ILE A 91 -6.36 -10.86 10.35
N GLU A 92 -6.22 -11.61 9.24
CA GLU A 92 -5.34 -12.77 9.15
C GLU A 92 -3.85 -12.38 9.24
N MET A 93 -3.51 -11.12 8.95
CA MET A 93 -2.14 -10.61 9.08
C MET A 93 -1.75 -10.26 10.51
N LEU A 94 -2.71 -10.12 11.44
CA LEU A 94 -2.41 -9.78 12.85
C LEU A 94 -1.46 -10.79 13.52
N PRO A 95 -1.67 -12.13 13.42
CA PRO A 95 -0.72 -13.11 13.95
C PRO A 95 0.66 -13.02 13.31
N VAL A 96 0.74 -12.77 12.00
CA VAL A 96 2.01 -12.63 11.27
C VAL A 96 2.83 -11.47 11.83
N ILE A 97 2.20 -10.30 11.96
CA ILE A 97 2.85 -9.08 12.44
C ILE A 97 3.28 -9.22 13.90
N ALA A 98 2.40 -9.77 14.75
CA ALA A 98 2.74 -10.07 16.14
C ALA A 98 3.89 -11.10 16.24
N GLY A 99 3.92 -12.10 15.35
CA GLY A 99 4.98 -13.09 15.27
C GLY A 99 6.32 -12.48 14.87
N LEU A 100 6.34 -11.61 13.86
CA LEU A 100 7.54 -10.87 13.43
C LEU A 100 8.08 -9.98 14.57
N ALA A 101 7.18 -9.27 15.26
CA ALA A 101 7.55 -8.45 16.41
C ALA A 101 8.19 -9.30 17.55
N ARG A 102 7.58 -10.45 17.89
CA ARG A 102 8.16 -11.39 18.89
C ARG A 102 9.51 -11.95 18.44
N ALA A 103 9.69 -12.21 17.16
CA ALA A 103 10.95 -12.69 16.61
C ALA A 103 12.04 -11.60 16.52
N GLY A 104 11.71 -10.36 16.89
CA GLY A 104 12.62 -9.22 16.85
C GLY A 104 12.98 -8.77 15.43
N VAL A 105 12.14 -9.09 14.43
CA VAL A 105 12.36 -8.71 13.04
C VAL A 105 11.59 -7.43 12.75
N PRO A 106 12.27 -6.33 12.39
CA PRO A 106 11.63 -5.07 12.07
C PRO A 106 10.80 -5.18 10.79
N ILE A 107 9.65 -4.49 10.78
CA ILE A 107 8.70 -4.46 9.67
C ILE A 107 8.68 -3.06 9.07
N GLY A 108 8.56 -2.97 7.74
CA GLY A 108 8.25 -1.76 7.00
C GLY A 108 7.02 -1.95 6.11
N ILE A 109 6.43 -0.84 5.72
CA ILE A 109 5.40 -0.78 4.66
C ILE A 109 6.03 -0.20 3.40
N LEU A 110 5.79 -0.84 2.25
CA LEU A 110 6.21 -0.36 0.93
C LEU A 110 4.99 -0.37 0.01
N SER A 111 4.40 0.79 -0.27
CA SER A 111 3.08 0.87 -0.90
C SER A 111 2.98 1.91 -2.01
N ASN A 112 2.28 1.55 -3.09
CA ASN A 112 1.71 2.51 -4.02
C ASN A 112 0.43 3.07 -3.40
N THR A 113 0.47 4.32 -2.94
CA THR A 113 -0.63 4.97 -2.23
C THR A 113 -0.50 6.49 -2.26
N CYS A 114 -1.51 7.18 -1.80
CA CYS A 114 -1.54 8.65 -1.71
C CYS A 114 -1.82 9.15 -0.29
N GLY A 115 -1.60 10.44 -0.06
CA GLY A 115 -1.71 11.04 1.27
C GLY A 115 -3.07 10.83 1.92
N ILE A 116 -4.18 11.06 1.18
CA ILE A 116 -5.54 10.91 1.75
C ILE A 116 -5.85 9.48 2.19
N HIS A 117 -5.39 8.48 1.45
CA HIS A 117 -5.54 7.07 1.82
C HIS A 117 -4.73 6.75 3.08
N TRP A 118 -3.47 7.19 3.10
CA TRP A 118 -2.59 6.97 4.25
C TRP A 118 -3.11 7.63 5.53
N GLU A 119 -3.52 8.90 5.47
CA GLU A 119 -4.12 9.61 6.60
C GLU A 119 -5.41 8.93 7.09
N HIS A 120 -6.26 8.47 6.16
CA HIS A 120 -7.47 7.72 6.51
C HIS A 120 -7.13 6.44 7.29
N LEU A 121 -6.18 5.65 6.80
CA LEU A 121 -5.74 4.42 7.46
C LEU A 121 -5.15 4.69 8.86
N LEU A 122 -4.37 5.75 9.02
CA LEU A 122 -3.86 6.17 10.32
C LEU A 122 -4.99 6.57 11.28
N SER A 123 -6.04 7.24 10.77
CA SER A 123 -7.20 7.65 11.57
C SER A 123 -8.00 6.46 12.11
N LYS A 124 -8.03 5.33 11.39
CA LYS A 124 -8.71 4.09 11.83
C LYS A 124 -7.99 3.37 12.96
N ARG A 125 -6.77 3.80 13.32
CA ARG A 125 -5.95 3.22 14.40
C ARG A 125 -5.79 1.71 14.28
N TYR A 126 -5.63 1.20 13.07
CA TYR A 126 -5.30 -0.21 12.89
C TYR A 126 -4.00 -0.53 13.63
N ALA A 127 -4.01 -1.57 14.47
CA ALA A 127 -2.89 -1.94 15.35
C ALA A 127 -1.56 -2.21 14.60
N ILE A 128 -1.62 -2.31 13.30
CA ILE A 128 -0.48 -2.52 12.39
C ILE A 128 0.17 -1.19 11.98
N LEU A 129 -0.62 -0.11 11.99
CA LEU A 129 -0.24 1.23 11.54
C LEU A 129 -0.64 2.24 12.63
N PRO A 130 0.14 3.18 13.05
CA PRO A 130 1.59 3.27 13.15
C PRO A 130 2.10 2.55 14.42
N GLY A 131 3.37 2.29 14.53
CA GLY A 131 3.98 1.77 15.75
C GLY A 131 4.53 0.35 15.64
N ASN A 132 4.00 -0.48 14.75
CA ASN A 132 4.61 -1.76 14.39
C ASN A 132 5.45 -1.69 13.11
N ALA A 133 5.19 -0.73 12.21
CA ALA A 133 6.05 -0.44 11.08
C ALA A 133 7.16 0.53 11.49
N ARG A 134 8.41 0.08 11.41
CA ARG A 134 9.60 0.90 11.70
C ARG A 134 9.86 1.94 10.61
N VAL A 135 9.49 1.63 9.38
CA VAL A 135 9.69 2.45 8.18
C VAL A 135 8.44 2.35 7.32
N THR A 136 8.02 3.47 6.75
CA THR A 136 6.98 3.54 5.72
C THR A 136 7.54 4.21 4.49
N VAL A 137 7.44 3.53 3.33
CA VAL A 137 7.84 4.06 2.03
C VAL A 137 6.61 4.13 1.17
N LEU A 138 6.11 5.33 0.98
CA LEU A 138 4.86 5.62 0.27
C LEU A 138 5.20 6.28 -1.07
N SER A 139 4.61 5.77 -2.14
CA SER A 139 4.97 6.17 -3.50
C SER A 139 4.86 7.68 -3.75
N HIS A 140 3.81 8.33 -3.23
CA HIS A 140 3.61 9.78 -3.40
C HIS A 140 4.67 10.63 -2.68
N GLU A 141 5.31 10.11 -1.62
CA GLU A 141 6.38 10.83 -0.89
C GLU A 141 7.73 10.70 -1.59
N VAL A 142 7.99 9.54 -2.22
CA VAL A 142 9.27 9.27 -2.90
C VAL A 142 9.21 9.51 -4.41
N SER A 143 8.05 9.92 -4.94
CA SER A 143 7.80 10.18 -6.37
C SER A 143 8.18 9.00 -7.27
N ALA A 144 8.04 7.78 -6.78
CA ALA A 144 8.30 6.53 -7.49
C ALA A 144 7.28 5.47 -7.06
N VAL A 145 6.83 4.65 -8.00
CA VAL A 145 5.84 3.58 -7.76
C VAL A 145 6.45 2.21 -8.02
N LYS A 146 5.98 1.18 -7.34
CA LYS A 146 6.25 -0.21 -7.74
C LYS A 146 5.61 -0.46 -9.12
N PRO A 147 6.28 -1.12 -10.06
CA PRO A 147 7.54 -1.87 -9.97
C PRO A 147 8.81 -1.08 -10.35
N GLU A 148 8.86 0.24 -10.27
CA GLU A 148 10.04 1.04 -10.61
C GLU A 148 11.20 0.77 -9.65
N PRO A 149 12.45 0.55 -10.13
CA PRO A 149 13.59 0.28 -9.25
C PRO A 149 13.85 1.38 -8.20
N ALA A 150 13.46 2.62 -8.49
CA ALA A 150 13.69 3.77 -7.61
C ALA A 150 13.00 3.63 -6.24
N ILE A 151 11.78 3.05 -6.18
CA ILE A 151 11.07 2.89 -4.91
C ILE A 151 11.76 1.85 -4.00
N TYR A 152 12.29 0.76 -4.58
CA TYR A 152 13.03 -0.26 -3.83
C TYR A 152 14.38 0.28 -3.35
N ALA A 153 15.05 1.09 -4.17
CA ALA A 153 16.30 1.76 -3.76
C ALA A 153 16.04 2.74 -2.60
N ALA A 154 14.97 3.54 -2.66
CA ALA A 154 14.57 4.43 -1.58
C ALA A 154 14.26 3.65 -0.29
N ALA A 155 13.58 2.51 -0.39
CA ALA A 155 13.25 1.67 0.75
C ALA A 155 14.51 1.02 1.37
N ALA A 156 15.42 0.49 0.56
CA ALA A 156 16.67 -0.09 1.03
C ALA A 156 17.55 0.94 1.76
N ALA A 157 17.61 2.16 1.24
CA ALA A 157 18.37 3.25 1.86
C ALA A 157 17.85 3.61 3.27
N GLN A 158 16.53 3.53 3.50
CA GLN A 158 15.94 3.86 4.80
C GLN A 158 16.20 2.80 5.86
N VAL A 159 16.41 1.54 5.50
CA VAL A 159 16.58 0.45 6.48
C VAL A 159 18.05 0.15 6.76
N GLY A 160 18.97 0.50 5.87
CA GLY A 160 20.41 0.37 6.10
C GLY A 160 20.91 -1.07 6.21
N VAL A 161 20.21 -2.04 5.58
CA VAL A 161 20.62 -3.44 5.48
C VAL A 161 20.90 -3.81 4.04
N ALA A 162 21.70 -4.84 3.82
CA ALA A 162 22.02 -5.30 2.46
C ALA A 162 20.74 -5.81 1.75
N PRO A 163 20.58 -5.59 0.43
CA PRO A 163 19.39 -5.98 -0.31
C PRO A 163 18.97 -7.43 -0.10
N GLU A 164 19.92 -8.36 -0.08
CA GLU A 164 19.70 -9.80 0.13
C GLU A 164 19.24 -10.17 1.54
N GLN A 165 19.22 -9.21 2.47
CA GLN A 165 18.70 -9.35 3.82
C GLN A 165 17.30 -8.73 4.00
N ILE A 166 16.77 -8.13 2.93
CA ILE A 166 15.41 -7.60 2.89
C ILE A 166 14.49 -8.69 2.31
N PHE A 167 13.43 -9.00 3.05
CA PHE A 167 12.32 -9.80 2.51
C PHE A 167 11.15 -8.90 2.18
N PHE A 168 10.51 -9.11 1.03
CA PHE A 168 9.34 -8.36 0.59
C PHE A 168 8.19 -9.29 0.22
N CYS A 169 6.97 -8.88 0.54
CA CYS A 169 5.76 -9.60 0.19
C CYS A 169 4.71 -8.63 -0.38
N ASP A 170 4.18 -8.96 -1.57
CA ASP A 170 3.25 -8.13 -2.33
C ASP A 170 2.32 -9.05 -3.14
N ASP A 171 1.04 -8.71 -3.32
CA ASP A 171 0.07 -9.52 -4.06
C ASP A 171 0.26 -9.45 -5.59
N ILE A 172 1.02 -8.46 -6.08
CA ILE A 172 1.25 -8.26 -7.52
C ILE A 172 2.58 -8.88 -7.95
N PRO A 173 2.57 -9.93 -8.82
CA PRO A 173 3.79 -10.61 -9.25
C PRO A 173 4.85 -9.68 -9.85
N ALA A 174 4.45 -8.67 -10.63
CA ALA A 174 5.38 -7.71 -11.23
C ALA A 174 6.17 -6.90 -10.18
N HIS A 175 5.56 -6.59 -9.03
CA HIS A 175 6.23 -5.90 -7.92
C HIS A 175 7.28 -6.81 -7.26
N VAL A 176 6.93 -8.09 -7.08
CA VAL A 176 7.83 -9.10 -6.52
C VAL A 176 9.04 -9.33 -7.43
N GLU A 177 8.82 -9.46 -8.74
CA GLU A 177 9.90 -9.64 -9.71
C GLU A 177 10.84 -8.42 -9.75
N ALA A 178 10.31 -7.21 -9.67
CA ALA A 178 11.12 -6.00 -9.61
C ALA A 178 11.95 -5.92 -8.32
N ALA A 179 11.39 -6.32 -7.17
CA ALA A 179 12.14 -6.42 -5.92
C ALA A 179 13.30 -7.42 -6.02
N ARG A 180 13.04 -8.60 -6.62
CA ARG A 180 14.09 -9.61 -6.89
C ARG A 180 15.18 -9.09 -7.81
N ALA A 181 14.80 -8.34 -8.86
CA ALA A 181 15.75 -7.68 -9.75
C ALA A 181 16.63 -6.64 -9.03
N CYS A 182 16.13 -6.05 -7.94
CA CYS A 182 16.88 -5.17 -7.04
C CYS A 182 17.71 -5.93 -5.98
N GLY A 183 17.77 -7.26 -6.05
CA GLY A 183 18.54 -8.10 -5.14
C GLY A 183 17.84 -8.47 -3.84
N TRP A 184 16.56 -8.14 -3.68
CA TRP A 184 15.78 -8.52 -2.51
C TRP A 184 15.31 -9.98 -2.57
N ASP A 185 15.10 -10.58 -1.43
CA ASP A 185 14.32 -11.80 -1.32
C ASP A 185 12.83 -11.42 -1.31
N ALA A 186 12.02 -11.99 -2.18
CA ALA A 186 10.62 -11.59 -2.28
C ALA A 186 9.72 -12.75 -2.71
N GLU A 187 8.48 -12.78 -2.19
CA GLU A 187 7.45 -13.75 -2.57
C GLU A 187 6.10 -13.06 -2.82
N VAL A 188 5.31 -13.64 -3.73
CA VAL A 188 3.94 -13.21 -3.98
C VAL A 188 3.08 -13.58 -2.77
N PHE A 189 2.30 -12.62 -2.30
CA PHE A 189 1.33 -12.85 -1.24
C PHE A 189 0.07 -13.52 -1.80
N GLU A 190 -0.26 -14.68 -1.29
CA GLU A 190 -1.50 -15.37 -1.60
C GLU A 190 -2.41 -15.47 -0.36
N SER A 191 -1.79 -15.61 0.82
CA SER A 191 -2.49 -15.68 2.11
C SER A 191 -1.54 -15.47 3.28
N ALA A 192 -2.06 -15.15 4.45
CA ALA A 192 -1.28 -15.07 5.69
C ALA A 192 -0.58 -16.39 6.03
N SER A 193 -1.26 -17.52 5.83
CA SER A 193 -0.66 -18.85 6.06
C SER A 193 0.48 -19.17 5.08
N GLY A 194 0.33 -18.78 3.81
CA GLY A 194 1.39 -18.86 2.81
C GLY A 194 2.62 -18.05 3.19
N LEU A 195 2.41 -16.83 3.67
CA LEU A 195 3.48 -15.95 4.15
C LEU A 195 4.18 -16.52 5.39
N ILE A 196 3.44 -17.09 6.36
CA ILE A 196 4.02 -17.80 7.52
C ILE A 196 4.93 -18.92 7.04
N GLY A 197 4.49 -19.73 6.10
CA GLY A 197 5.30 -20.82 5.49
C GLY A 197 6.56 -20.28 4.80
N ALA A 198 6.44 -19.16 4.07
CA ALA A 198 7.56 -18.49 3.42
C ALA A 198 8.62 -17.99 4.41
N LEU A 199 8.18 -17.37 5.50
CA LEU A 199 9.06 -16.88 6.57
C LEU A 199 9.69 -18.07 7.34
N HIS A 200 8.94 -19.14 7.58
CA HIS A 200 9.47 -20.36 8.21
C HIS A 200 10.58 -20.99 7.39
N ARG A 201 10.45 -21.09 6.06
CA ARG A 201 11.51 -21.57 5.15
C ARG A 201 12.80 -20.73 5.23
N ARG A 202 12.70 -19.49 5.71
CA ARG A 202 13.80 -18.54 5.96
C ARG A 202 14.32 -18.56 7.41
N GLY A 203 13.91 -19.55 8.20
CA GLY A 203 14.35 -19.69 9.59
C GLY A 203 13.66 -18.75 10.57
N LEU A 204 12.50 -18.16 10.20
CA LEU A 204 11.67 -17.37 11.10
C LEU A 204 10.48 -18.20 11.58
N ASN A 205 10.55 -18.67 12.80
CA ASN A 205 9.40 -19.29 13.48
C ASN A 205 8.59 -18.21 14.18
N LEU A 206 7.39 -17.94 13.69
CA LEU A 206 6.53 -16.89 14.24
C LEU A 206 5.71 -17.35 15.46
N GLY A 207 5.69 -18.65 15.77
CA GLY A 207 4.93 -19.20 16.89
C GLY A 207 3.40 -19.07 16.74
N VAL A 208 2.92 -19.14 15.48
CA VAL A 208 1.49 -19.04 15.11
C VAL A 208 1.15 -20.16 14.14
#